data_d7d6300d655d48ef672787160926d6ef
#
_entry.id   d7d6300d655d48ef672787160926d6ef
#
_cell.length_a   1.000
_cell.length_b   1.000
_cell.length_c   1.000
_cell.angle_alpha   90.00
_cell.angle_beta   90.00
_cell.angle_gamma   90.00
#
_symmetry.space_group_name_H-M   'P 1'
#
loop_
_entity.id
_entity.type
_entity.pdbx_description
1 polymer ?
#
loop_
_entity_poly.entity_id
_entity_poly.type
_entity_poly.pdbx_seq_one_letter_code
_entity_poly.pdbx_strand_id
1 'polypeptide(L)'
;TVFFHTFGRDLKFNPHLHIIISEGGFDKNFKWKKLAYFPHKKFAGSWKFIISQTLQNNLPKSQKISKAMHKFWIDKSDIYFNVKGETIYNMQPAIKYLGRYLARAPLAEYKISNIENDEVTFWFNNLKTKKKEYITLPILDVIGRLITHIQPKNFKMVRHYGIYSRNINKNLKILLIGLRIKATQKKRLSWQEKIYNWISFNPLICPNCNIPLIISEIKWNKKIYRYNL
;
A
#
# COMPACT_ATOMS: atom_id res chain seq x y z
N THR A 1 8.47 0.48 -7.11
CA THR A 1 7.20 0.86 -6.47
C THR A 1 7.37 0.87 -4.97
N VAL A 2 6.88 1.91 -4.33
CA VAL A 2 6.97 2.14 -2.88
C VAL A 2 5.56 2.23 -2.30
N PHE A 3 5.33 1.56 -1.17
CA PHE A 3 4.09 1.59 -0.41
C PHE A 3 4.38 2.14 0.98
N PHE A 4 3.61 3.11 1.42
CA PHE A 4 3.73 3.69 2.75
C PHE A 4 2.65 3.13 3.67
N HIS A 5 3.06 2.59 4.82
CA HIS A 5 2.15 2.16 5.89
C HIS A 5 2.49 2.90 7.18
N THR A 6 1.47 3.20 7.96
CA THR A 6 1.61 3.93 9.24
C THR A 6 1.37 3.04 10.46
N PHE A 7 0.92 1.80 10.28
CA PHE A 7 0.42 0.94 11.33
C PHE A 7 1.22 -0.35 11.52
N GLY A 8 1.39 -0.74 12.78
CA GLY A 8 1.79 -2.08 13.15
C GLY A 8 0.63 -3.07 13.11
N ARG A 9 0.89 -4.33 13.42
CA ARG A 9 -0.15 -5.37 13.50
C ARG A 9 -1.07 -5.21 14.71
N ASP A 10 -0.61 -4.49 15.72
CA ASP A 10 -1.24 -4.14 16.99
C ASP A 10 -1.90 -2.75 16.96
N LEU A 11 -2.10 -2.17 15.78
CA LEU A 11 -2.62 -0.82 15.54
C LEU A 11 -1.77 0.32 16.13
N LYS A 12 -0.57 0.07 16.62
CA LYS A 12 0.33 1.15 17.01
C LYS A 12 0.86 1.89 15.82
N PHE A 13 1.13 3.17 16.00
CA PHE A 13 1.76 3.99 14.96
C PHE A 13 3.18 3.48 14.69
N ASN A 14 3.38 2.95 13.49
CA ASN A 14 4.64 2.37 13.03
C ASN A 14 4.84 2.69 11.54
N PRO A 15 5.28 3.90 11.21
CA PRO A 15 5.48 4.31 9.82
C PRO A 15 6.64 3.53 9.20
N HIS A 16 6.36 2.84 8.09
CA HIS A 16 7.35 2.05 7.36
C HIS A 16 7.03 1.98 5.88
N LEU A 17 8.04 1.62 5.10
CA LEU A 17 7.91 1.47 3.66
C LEU A 17 8.07 0.01 3.24
N HIS A 18 7.20 -0.42 2.33
CA HIS A 18 7.42 -1.61 1.54
C HIS A 18 7.87 -1.20 0.16
N ILE A 19 8.99 -1.73 -0.30
CA ILE A 19 9.60 -1.34 -1.57
C ILE A 19 9.76 -2.57 -2.43
N ILE A 20 9.30 -2.49 -3.68
CA ILE A 20 9.57 -3.49 -4.71
C ILE A 20 10.42 -2.81 -5.77
N ILE A 21 11.58 -3.38 -6.00
CA ILE A 21 12.54 -2.93 -7.01
C ILE A 21 12.88 -4.06 -7.95
N SER A 22 13.22 -3.71 -9.19
CA SER A 22 13.79 -4.66 -10.13
C SER A 22 15.24 -4.96 -9.76
N GLU A 23 15.72 -6.17 -10.06
CA GLU A 23 17.13 -6.55 -9.88
C GLU A 23 18.04 -5.95 -10.95
N GLY A 24 17.81 -4.73 -11.35
CA GLY A 24 18.56 -4.05 -12.36
C GLY A 24 17.87 -2.83 -12.90
N GLY A 25 18.48 -2.25 -13.93
CA GLY A 25 17.98 -1.09 -14.62
C GLY A 25 18.57 -0.95 -16.02
N PHE A 26 18.06 -0.01 -16.78
CA PHE A 26 18.61 0.33 -18.08
C PHE A 26 19.69 1.43 -17.94
N ASP A 27 20.81 1.25 -18.61
CA ASP A 27 21.84 2.27 -18.73
C ASP A 27 21.48 3.36 -19.75
N LYS A 28 22.39 4.32 -19.98
CA LYS A 28 22.20 5.41 -20.95
C LYS A 28 21.97 4.92 -22.39
N ASN A 29 22.46 3.74 -22.71
CA ASN A 29 22.32 3.10 -24.02
C ASN A 29 21.13 2.14 -24.08
N PHE A 30 20.22 2.20 -23.10
CA PHE A 30 19.07 1.33 -22.96
C PHE A 30 19.39 -0.17 -22.85
N LYS A 31 20.61 -0.51 -22.43
CA LYS A 31 20.99 -1.90 -22.13
C LYS A 31 20.65 -2.23 -20.69
N TRP A 32 20.01 -3.38 -20.48
CA TRP A 32 19.72 -3.86 -19.12
C TRP A 32 20.98 -4.24 -18.40
N LYS A 33 21.19 -3.66 -17.21
CA LYS A 33 22.27 -4.04 -16.29
C LYS A 33 21.66 -4.65 -15.04
N LYS A 34 21.97 -5.90 -14.81
CA LYS A 34 21.56 -6.62 -13.61
C LYS A 34 22.34 -6.09 -12.39
N LEU A 35 21.64 -5.88 -11.29
CA LEU A 35 22.26 -5.58 -10.00
C LEU A 35 22.81 -6.88 -9.41
N ALA A 36 24.12 -6.96 -9.17
CA ALA A 36 24.73 -8.16 -8.65
C ALA A 36 24.30 -8.46 -7.20
N TYR A 37 24.12 -7.41 -6.42
CA TYR A 37 23.71 -7.51 -5.03
C TYR A 37 23.11 -6.19 -4.53
N PHE A 38 22.19 -6.24 -3.56
CA PHE A 38 21.59 -5.06 -2.96
C PHE A 38 22.29 -4.72 -1.62
N PRO A 39 22.95 -3.55 -1.49
CA PRO A 39 23.74 -3.19 -0.33
C PRO A 39 22.88 -2.70 0.85
N HIS A 40 22.19 -3.60 1.53
CA HIS A 40 21.21 -3.28 2.58
C HIS A 40 21.75 -2.34 3.67
N LYS A 41 22.98 -2.60 4.18
CA LYS A 41 23.59 -1.76 5.23
C LYS A 41 23.83 -0.33 4.74
N LYS A 42 24.37 -0.18 3.54
CA LYS A 42 24.63 1.14 2.93
C LYS A 42 23.33 1.89 2.68
N PHE A 43 22.32 1.18 2.19
CA PHE A 43 20.99 1.74 1.97
C PHE A 43 20.36 2.21 3.28
N ALA A 44 20.43 1.42 4.36
CA ALA A 44 19.91 1.79 5.68
C ALA A 44 20.56 3.05 6.24
N GLY A 45 21.89 3.18 6.11
CA GLY A 45 22.63 4.39 6.51
C GLY A 45 22.21 5.64 5.74
N SER A 46 22.12 5.53 4.41
CA SER A 46 21.65 6.64 3.55
C SER A 46 20.20 7.02 3.88
N TRP A 47 19.33 6.04 4.15
CA TRP A 47 17.96 6.27 4.54
C TRP A 47 17.86 7.01 5.87
N LYS A 48 18.59 6.58 6.89
CA LYS A 48 18.68 7.25 8.19
C LYS A 48 19.11 8.72 8.03
N PHE A 49 20.13 8.96 7.23
CA PHE A 49 20.63 10.32 6.95
C PHE A 49 19.55 11.20 6.31
N ILE A 50 18.91 10.74 5.23
CA ILE A 50 17.89 11.51 4.51
C ILE A 50 16.70 11.83 5.41
N ILE A 51 16.19 10.86 6.18
CA ILE A 51 15.10 11.11 7.10
C ILE A 51 15.48 12.13 8.15
N SER A 52 16.67 12.02 8.73
CA SER A 52 17.15 12.96 9.75
C SER A 52 17.24 14.37 9.21
N GLN A 53 17.83 14.56 8.02
CA GLN A 53 17.86 15.87 7.37
C GLN A 53 16.46 16.43 7.10
N THR A 54 15.56 15.57 6.59
CA THR A 54 14.19 15.99 6.30
C THR A 54 13.46 16.45 7.57
N LEU A 55 13.62 15.70 8.67
CA LEU A 55 13.03 16.07 9.96
C LEU A 55 13.65 17.36 10.51
N GLN A 56 14.97 17.53 10.46
CA GLN A 56 15.64 18.76 10.91
C GLN A 56 15.18 20.00 10.14
N ASN A 57 14.96 19.85 8.84
CA ASN A 57 14.58 20.98 7.98
C ASN A 57 13.09 21.36 8.10
N ASN A 58 12.24 20.43 8.53
CA ASN A 58 10.78 20.63 8.51
C ASN A 58 10.14 20.70 9.92
N LEU A 59 10.87 20.32 10.97
CA LEU A 59 10.34 20.39 12.34
C LEU A 59 10.68 21.75 12.99
N PRO A 60 9.82 22.24 13.90
CA PRO A 60 10.10 23.44 14.66
C PRO A 60 11.41 23.31 15.44
N LYS A 61 12.22 24.38 15.49
CA LYS A 61 13.44 24.43 16.29
C LYS A 61 13.08 24.51 17.77
N SER A 62 13.14 23.41 18.48
CA SER A 62 12.96 23.35 19.95
C SER A 62 14.04 22.48 20.57
N GLN A 63 14.38 22.77 21.84
CA GLN A 63 15.36 21.99 22.60
C GLN A 63 14.93 20.52 22.74
N LYS A 64 13.64 20.26 22.87
CA LYS A 64 13.07 18.89 22.95
C LYS A 64 13.32 18.12 21.66
N ILE A 65 13.08 18.74 20.50
CA ILE A 65 13.30 18.13 19.18
C ILE A 65 14.78 17.91 18.95
N SER A 66 15.64 18.89 19.27
CA SER A 66 17.09 18.76 19.15
C SER A 66 17.64 17.59 19.97
N LYS A 67 17.22 17.45 21.25
CA LYS A 67 17.60 16.30 22.07
C LYS A 67 17.12 14.97 21.49
N ALA A 68 15.87 14.91 21.00
CA ALA A 68 15.33 13.71 20.37
C ALA A 68 16.12 13.32 19.11
N MET A 69 16.45 14.29 18.26
CA MET A 69 17.26 14.08 17.06
C MET A 69 18.68 13.62 17.39
N HIS A 70 19.30 14.21 18.40
CA HIS A 70 20.64 13.80 18.87
C HIS A 70 20.62 12.34 19.37
N LYS A 71 19.63 11.97 20.20
CA LYS A 71 19.45 10.59 20.66
C LYS A 71 19.25 9.63 19.46
N PHE A 72 18.46 10.02 18.48
CA PHE A 72 18.24 9.26 17.27
C PHE A 72 19.51 9.00 16.45
N TRP A 73 20.44 9.97 16.42
CA TRP A 73 21.74 9.81 15.75
C TRP A 73 22.69 8.89 16.52
N ILE A 74 22.73 9.02 17.83
CA ILE A 74 23.64 8.25 18.69
C ILE A 74 23.16 6.80 18.85
N ASP A 75 21.85 6.59 18.82
CA ASP A 75 21.29 5.25 18.94
C ASP A 75 21.76 4.39 17.78
N LYS A 76 22.70 3.49 18.09
CA LYS A 76 23.26 2.52 17.16
C LYS A 76 22.33 1.33 16.90
N SER A 77 21.16 1.27 17.55
CA SER A 77 20.19 0.21 17.30
C SER A 77 19.64 0.33 15.89
N ASP A 78 19.81 -0.69 15.08
CA ASP A 78 19.24 -0.81 13.73
C ASP A 78 17.71 -0.96 13.75
N ILE A 79 17.08 -0.79 14.93
CA ILE A 79 15.65 -1.01 15.13
C ILE A 79 14.82 -0.06 14.26
N TYR A 80 15.29 1.18 14.07
CA TYR A 80 14.57 2.21 13.32
C TYR A 80 14.76 2.14 11.79
N PHE A 81 15.83 1.50 11.32
CA PHE A 81 16.19 1.43 9.90
C PHE A 81 16.57 0.03 9.47
N ASN A 82 15.74 -0.92 9.83
CA ASN A 82 15.94 -2.29 9.41
C ASN A 82 15.52 -2.44 7.95
N VAL A 83 16.49 -2.60 7.06
CA VAL A 83 16.27 -2.94 5.66
C VAL A 83 16.41 -4.44 5.51
N LYS A 84 15.29 -5.11 5.29
CA LYS A 84 15.24 -6.53 4.93
C LYS A 84 14.76 -6.67 3.50
N GLY A 85 15.34 -7.57 2.76
CA GLY A 85 14.94 -7.84 1.38
C GLY A 85 14.93 -9.34 1.10
N GLU A 86 13.97 -9.74 0.29
CA GLU A 86 13.87 -11.10 -0.25
C GLU A 86 13.76 -10.98 -1.77
N THR A 87 14.47 -11.86 -2.48
CA THR A 87 14.38 -11.94 -3.93
C THR A 87 13.14 -12.74 -4.32
N ILE A 88 12.32 -12.20 -5.18
CA ILE A 88 11.12 -12.85 -5.67
C ILE A 88 11.38 -13.30 -7.12
N TYR A 89 11.55 -14.58 -7.32
CA TYR A 89 11.87 -15.14 -8.64
C TYR A 89 10.66 -15.28 -9.56
N ASN A 90 9.45 -15.38 -9.01
CA ASN A 90 8.22 -15.59 -9.77
C ASN A 90 7.27 -14.40 -9.69
N MET A 91 6.61 -14.09 -10.81
CA MET A 91 5.66 -12.97 -10.90
C MET A 91 4.42 -13.18 -10.02
N GLN A 92 3.90 -14.40 -9.93
CA GLN A 92 2.69 -14.70 -9.16
C GLN A 92 2.82 -14.39 -7.65
N PRO A 93 3.87 -14.84 -6.95
CA PRO A 93 4.12 -14.42 -5.57
C PRO A 93 4.30 -12.91 -5.43
N ALA A 94 4.95 -12.23 -6.39
CA ALA A 94 5.11 -10.79 -6.38
C ALA A 94 3.76 -10.07 -6.46
N ILE A 95 2.86 -10.50 -7.34
CA ILE A 95 1.51 -9.94 -7.48
C ILE A 95 0.69 -10.18 -6.22
N LYS A 96 0.75 -11.37 -5.63
CA LYS A 96 0.07 -11.68 -4.36
C LYS A 96 0.62 -10.84 -3.20
N TYR A 97 1.92 -10.62 -3.19
CA TYR A 97 2.57 -9.74 -2.21
C TYR A 97 2.07 -8.30 -2.38
N LEU A 98 2.10 -7.77 -3.60
CA LEU A 98 1.56 -6.44 -3.94
C LEU A 98 0.10 -6.29 -3.51
N GLY A 99 -0.75 -7.24 -3.87
CA GLY A 99 -2.18 -7.21 -3.52
C GLY A 99 -2.42 -7.14 -2.01
N ARG A 100 -1.63 -7.87 -1.23
CA ARG A 100 -1.71 -7.84 0.25
C ARG A 100 -1.35 -6.49 0.86
N TYR A 101 -0.46 -5.73 0.24
CA TYR A 101 0.00 -4.44 0.79
C TYR A 101 -0.71 -3.23 0.17
N LEU A 102 -1.24 -3.37 -1.05
CA LEU A 102 -2.00 -2.28 -1.71
C LEU A 102 -3.34 -1.97 -1.06
N ALA A 103 -4.04 -3.00 -0.59
CA ALA A 103 -5.41 -2.89 -0.09
C ALA A 103 -5.53 -3.18 1.41
N ARG A 104 -4.40 -3.16 2.14
CA ARG A 104 -4.42 -3.55 3.56
C ARG A 104 -4.96 -2.43 4.43
N ALA A 105 -6.13 -2.66 5.01
CA ALA A 105 -6.64 -1.83 6.09
C ALA A 105 -5.78 -2.00 7.36
N PRO A 106 -5.67 -0.97 8.21
CA PRO A 106 -5.00 -1.06 9.52
C PRO A 106 -5.55 -2.22 10.36
N LEU A 107 -6.85 -2.38 10.40
CA LEU A 107 -7.56 -3.48 11.04
C LEU A 107 -8.55 -4.08 10.03
N ALA A 108 -8.48 -5.38 9.81
CA ALA A 108 -9.46 -6.10 9.02
C ALA A 108 -10.62 -6.55 9.92
N GLU A 109 -11.85 -6.44 9.45
CA GLU A 109 -13.05 -6.74 10.21
C GLU A 109 -13.02 -8.16 10.83
N TYR A 110 -12.59 -9.16 10.07
CA TYR A 110 -12.50 -10.56 10.55
C TYR A 110 -11.53 -10.77 11.72
N LYS A 111 -10.74 -9.78 12.08
CA LYS A 111 -9.84 -9.81 13.24
C LYS A 111 -10.49 -9.30 14.52
N ILE A 112 -11.60 -8.61 14.42
CA ILE A 112 -12.38 -8.21 15.57
C ILE A 112 -13.08 -9.47 16.07
N SER A 113 -12.78 -9.88 17.29
CA SER A 113 -13.35 -11.09 17.89
C SER A 113 -14.55 -10.77 18.79
N ASN A 114 -14.56 -9.62 19.42
CA ASN A 114 -15.66 -9.21 20.29
C ASN A 114 -15.79 -7.69 20.42
N ILE A 115 -17.01 -7.20 20.60
CA ILE A 115 -17.32 -5.79 20.92
C ILE A 115 -18.39 -5.84 22.02
N GLU A 116 -17.99 -5.59 23.26
CA GLU A 116 -18.88 -5.63 24.43
C GLU A 116 -18.38 -4.64 25.50
N ASN A 117 -19.29 -4.11 26.32
CA ASN A 117 -18.97 -3.24 27.45
C ASN A 117 -18.07 -2.05 27.08
N ASP A 118 -18.32 -1.40 25.94
CA ASP A 118 -17.51 -0.30 25.40
C ASP A 118 -16.06 -0.67 25.10
N GLU A 119 -15.75 -1.95 24.96
CA GLU A 119 -14.44 -2.48 24.59
C GLU A 119 -14.48 -3.25 23.28
N VAL A 120 -13.35 -3.19 22.55
CA VAL A 120 -13.12 -3.97 21.33
C VAL A 120 -11.96 -4.91 21.56
N THR A 121 -12.19 -6.20 21.36
CA THR A 121 -11.15 -7.21 21.34
C THR A 121 -10.82 -7.60 19.92
N PHE A 122 -9.58 -7.49 19.53
CA PHE A 122 -9.09 -7.94 18.23
C PHE A 122 -7.78 -8.73 18.35
N TRP A 123 -7.50 -9.54 17.35
CA TRP A 123 -6.31 -10.37 17.35
C TRP A 123 -5.32 -10.02 16.23
N PHE A 124 -4.05 -10.31 16.49
CA PHE A 124 -3.00 -10.23 15.49
C PHE A 124 -1.98 -11.37 15.67
N ASN A 125 -1.24 -11.69 14.60
CA ASN A 125 -0.14 -12.64 14.68
C ASN A 125 1.13 -11.91 15.10
N ASN A 126 1.68 -12.26 16.25
CA ASN A 126 2.98 -11.75 16.69
C ASN A 126 4.09 -12.46 15.91
N LEU A 127 4.97 -11.67 15.28
CA LEU A 127 6.07 -12.21 14.47
C LEU A 127 7.18 -12.86 15.29
N LYS A 128 7.35 -12.43 16.54
CA LYS A 128 8.40 -12.97 17.41
C LYS A 128 7.97 -14.33 17.99
N THR A 129 6.76 -14.38 18.53
CA THR A 129 6.22 -15.60 19.16
C THR A 129 5.56 -16.55 18.16
N LYS A 130 5.26 -16.09 16.93
CA LYS A 130 4.49 -16.79 15.88
C LYS A 130 3.09 -17.23 16.34
N LYS A 131 2.58 -16.67 17.43
CA LYS A 131 1.28 -16.99 18.01
C LYS A 131 0.28 -15.86 17.72
N LYS A 132 -1.01 -16.20 17.83
CA LYS A 132 -2.08 -15.21 17.89
C LYS A 132 -2.06 -14.55 19.26
N GLU A 133 -2.10 -13.24 19.28
CA GLU A 133 -2.23 -12.41 20.47
C GLU A 133 -3.50 -11.58 20.38
N TYR A 134 -4.19 -11.41 21.49
CA TYR A 134 -5.42 -10.64 21.58
C TYR A 134 -5.15 -9.35 22.33
N ILE A 135 -5.77 -8.28 21.89
CA ILE A 135 -5.72 -6.97 22.56
C ILE A 135 -7.18 -6.52 22.75
N THR A 136 -7.50 -6.16 23.99
CA THR A 136 -8.78 -5.53 24.34
C THR A 136 -8.49 -4.06 24.68
N LEU A 137 -9.24 -3.15 24.09
CA LEU A 137 -9.11 -1.71 24.27
C LEU A 137 -10.49 -1.05 24.30
N PRO A 138 -10.64 0.07 25.03
CA PRO A 138 -11.82 0.91 24.94
C PRO A 138 -12.13 1.30 23.48
N ILE A 139 -13.39 1.34 23.10
CA ILE A 139 -13.82 1.68 21.73
C ILE A 139 -13.20 2.98 21.24
N LEU A 140 -13.20 4.02 22.10
CA LEU A 140 -12.62 5.32 21.77
C LEU A 140 -11.12 5.26 21.46
N ASP A 141 -10.37 4.40 22.18
CA ASP A 141 -8.95 4.19 21.92
C ASP A 141 -8.70 3.51 20.59
N VAL A 142 -9.53 2.52 20.23
CA VAL A 142 -9.45 1.86 18.93
C VAL A 142 -9.75 2.85 17.81
N ILE A 143 -10.80 3.66 17.94
CA ILE A 143 -11.16 4.71 17.00
C ILE A 143 -10.02 5.73 16.89
N GLY A 144 -9.48 6.20 18.00
CA GLY A 144 -8.35 7.14 18.04
C GLY A 144 -7.13 6.59 17.31
N ARG A 145 -6.79 5.31 17.52
CA ARG A 145 -5.70 4.65 16.79
C ARG A 145 -6.00 4.56 15.28
N LEU A 146 -7.23 4.20 14.89
CA LEU A 146 -7.61 4.12 13.48
C LEU A 146 -7.53 5.49 12.79
N ILE A 147 -7.98 6.56 13.45
CA ILE A 147 -7.92 7.93 12.92
C ILE A 147 -6.47 8.35 12.64
N THR A 148 -5.51 7.97 13.49
CA THR A 148 -4.08 8.30 13.26
C THR A 148 -3.51 7.69 11.98
N HIS A 149 -4.17 6.68 11.42
CA HIS A 149 -3.75 6.03 10.17
C HIS A 149 -4.44 6.60 8.92
N ILE A 150 -5.40 7.49 9.10
CA ILE A 150 -6.07 8.19 7.98
C ILE A 150 -5.12 9.27 7.47
N GLN A 151 -4.73 9.13 6.22
CA GLN A 151 -3.83 10.10 5.59
C GLN A 151 -4.58 11.35 5.14
N PRO A 152 -3.89 12.50 5.05
CA PRO A 152 -4.48 13.72 4.49
C PRO A 152 -5.02 13.50 3.09
N LYS A 153 -6.04 14.28 2.71
CA LYS A 153 -6.61 14.28 1.36
C LYS A 153 -5.50 14.41 0.31
N ASN A 154 -5.56 13.60 -0.74
CA ASN A 154 -4.58 13.55 -1.82
C ASN A 154 -3.20 12.98 -1.47
N PHE A 155 -2.97 12.48 -0.26
CA PHE A 155 -1.74 11.79 0.07
C PHE A 155 -1.61 10.48 -0.72
N LYS A 156 -0.51 10.32 -1.43
CA LYS A 156 -0.27 9.13 -2.25
C LYS A 156 0.45 8.06 -1.45
N MET A 157 -0.29 7.06 -0.98
CA MET A 157 0.25 5.89 -0.27
C MET A 157 1.12 5.00 -1.15
N VAL A 158 0.92 5.05 -2.46
CA VAL A 158 1.68 4.28 -3.45
C VAL A 158 2.37 5.21 -4.42
N ARG A 159 3.68 5.01 -4.60
CA ARG A 159 4.49 5.79 -5.54
C ARG A 159 5.27 4.87 -6.46
N HIS A 160 5.32 5.24 -7.74
CA HIS A 160 6.06 4.51 -8.77
C HIS A 160 7.26 5.34 -9.22
N TYR A 161 8.42 4.69 -9.33
CA TYR A 161 9.68 5.32 -9.71
C TYR A 161 10.37 4.51 -10.82
N GLY A 162 11.32 5.13 -11.51
CA GLY A 162 12.11 4.51 -12.58
C GLY A 162 11.21 3.96 -13.70
N ILE A 163 11.45 2.74 -14.12
CA ILE A 163 10.70 2.08 -15.20
C ILE A 163 9.21 1.88 -14.90
N TYR A 164 8.81 1.99 -13.64
CA TYR A 164 7.41 1.89 -13.20
C TYR A 164 6.71 3.25 -13.13
N SER A 165 7.42 4.35 -13.37
CA SER A 165 6.84 5.68 -13.37
C SER A 165 5.89 5.87 -14.55
N ARG A 166 4.84 6.68 -14.35
CA ARG A 166 3.96 7.09 -15.47
C ARG A 166 4.69 7.98 -16.48
N ASN A 167 5.65 8.78 -16.01
CA ASN A 167 6.47 9.70 -16.80
C ASN A 167 7.78 9.04 -17.25
N ILE A 168 7.69 7.80 -17.69
CA ILE A 168 8.84 7.08 -18.23
C ILE A 168 9.32 7.76 -19.50
N ASN A 169 10.64 7.81 -19.72
CA ASN A 169 11.25 8.34 -20.94
C ASN A 169 10.62 7.68 -22.18
N LYS A 170 10.24 8.48 -23.19
CA LYS A 170 9.57 8.02 -24.41
C LYS A 170 10.36 6.91 -25.11
N ASN A 171 11.68 7.04 -25.23
CA ASN A 171 12.55 6.06 -25.87
C ASN A 171 12.57 4.73 -25.10
N LEU A 172 12.61 4.78 -23.78
CA LEU A 172 12.52 3.58 -22.94
C LEU A 172 11.14 2.91 -23.07
N LYS A 173 10.07 3.69 -23.20
CA LYS A 173 8.72 3.17 -23.45
C LYS A 173 8.66 2.41 -24.78
N ILE A 174 9.25 2.97 -25.85
CA ILE A 174 9.32 2.33 -27.18
C ILE A 174 10.13 1.03 -27.10
N LEU A 175 11.28 1.06 -26.41
CA LEU A 175 12.09 -0.14 -26.17
C LEU A 175 11.31 -1.25 -25.45
N LEU A 176 10.60 -0.90 -24.37
CA LEU A 176 9.79 -1.86 -23.61
C LEU A 176 8.65 -2.47 -24.46
N ILE A 177 8.06 -1.68 -25.35
CA ILE A 177 7.07 -2.15 -26.32
C ILE A 177 7.73 -3.09 -27.33
N GLY A 178 8.90 -2.70 -27.86
CA GLY A 178 9.66 -3.49 -28.82
C GLY A 178 10.16 -4.84 -28.27
N LEU A 179 10.48 -4.90 -26.98
CA LEU A 179 10.83 -6.13 -26.28
C LEU A 179 9.61 -7.07 -26.07
N ARG A 180 8.44 -6.72 -26.64
CA ARG A 180 7.21 -7.50 -26.49
C ARG A 180 6.85 -7.82 -25.05
N ILE A 181 7.26 -6.98 -24.11
CA ILE A 181 6.58 -6.90 -22.84
C ILE A 181 5.20 -6.35 -23.18
N LYS A 182 4.35 -7.21 -23.79
CA LYS A 182 2.93 -6.98 -23.83
C LYS A 182 2.50 -6.85 -22.39
N ALA A 183 2.45 -5.60 -21.88
CA ALA A 183 1.47 -5.32 -20.87
C ALA A 183 0.18 -5.81 -21.53
N THR A 184 -0.27 -6.99 -21.14
CA THR A 184 -1.59 -7.48 -21.50
C THR A 184 -2.50 -6.33 -21.11
N GLN A 185 -2.94 -5.56 -22.10
CA GLN A 185 -3.99 -4.58 -21.87
C GLN A 185 -5.17 -5.44 -21.47
N LYS A 186 -5.32 -5.61 -20.16
CA LYS A 186 -6.52 -6.21 -19.62
C LYS A 186 -7.62 -5.33 -20.18
N LYS A 187 -8.42 -5.91 -21.08
CA LYS A 187 -9.65 -5.29 -21.57
C LYS A 187 -10.32 -4.65 -20.36
N ARG A 188 -10.57 -3.35 -20.41
CA ARG A 188 -11.26 -2.68 -19.32
C ARG A 188 -12.66 -3.26 -19.30
N LEU A 189 -12.89 -4.16 -18.37
CA LEU A 189 -14.21 -4.74 -18.16
C LEU A 189 -15.18 -3.60 -17.83
N SER A 190 -16.34 -3.62 -18.46
CA SER A 190 -17.46 -2.78 -18.07
C SER A 190 -17.86 -3.06 -16.60
N TRP A 191 -18.65 -2.19 -16.00
CA TRP A 191 -19.13 -2.44 -14.64
C TRP A 191 -20.01 -3.70 -14.58
N GLN A 192 -20.79 -3.99 -15.62
CA GLN A 192 -21.61 -5.20 -15.75
C GLN A 192 -20.75 -6.46 -15.76
N GLU A 193 -19.70 -6.48 -16.60
CA GLU A 193 -18.77 -7.61 -16.67
C GLU A 193 -18.06 -7.84 -15.33
N LYS A 194 -17.75 -6.77 -14.58
CA LYS A 194 -17.13 -6.87 -13.25
C LYS A 194 -18.09 -7.50 -12.24
N ILE A 195 -19.34 -7.05 -12.24
CA ILE A 195 -20.39 -7.61 -11.36
C ILE A 195 -20.65 -9.06 -11.72
N TYR A 196 -20.82 -9.36 -13.02
CA TYR A 196 -21.02 -10.72 -13.47
C TYR A 196 -19.88 -11.66 -13.04
N ASN A 197 -18.63 -11.23 -13.17
CA ASN A 197 -17.47 -12.01 -12.76
C ASN A 197 -17.37 -12.19 -11.23
N TRP A 198 -18.01 -11.32 -10.46
CA TRP A 198 -17.95 -11.37 -8.99
C TRP A 198 -19.08 -12.20 -8.38
N ILE A 199 -20.31 -12.01 -8.88
CA ILE A 199 -21.51 -12.67 -8.31
C ILE A 199 -22.22 -13.62 -9.28
N SER A 200 -21.66 -13.84 -10.47
CA SER A 200 -22.22 -14.68 -11.55
C SER A 200 -23.65 -14.27 -11.97
N PHE A 201 -24.00 -13.00 -11.77
CA PHE A 201 -25.30 -12.43 -12.10
C PHE A 201 -25.13 -11.17 -12.96
N ASN A 202 -25.96 -11.06 -14.02
CA ASN A 202 -26.00 -9.85 -14.85
C ASN A 202 -27.06 -8.87 -14.30
N PRO A 203 -26.65 -7.72 -13.74
CA PRO A 203 -27.60 -6.78 -13.13
C PRO A 203 -28.54 -6.08 -14.12
N LEU A 204 -28.30 -6.22 -15.42
CA LEU A 204 -29.16 -5.66 -16.48
C LEU A 204 -30.07 -6.71 -17.13
N ILE A 205 -30.23 -7.87 -16.56
CA ILE A 205 -31.15 -8.89 -17.05
C ILE A 205 -32.07 -9.28 -15.91
N CYS A 206 -33.37 -9.25 -16.16
CA CYS A 206 -34.34 -9.70 -15.17
C CYS A 206 -34.16 -11.21 -14.90
N PRO A 207 -33.97 -11.65 -13.63
CA PRO A 207 -33.77 -13.06 -13.31
C PRO A 207 -35.00 -13.94 -13.57
N ASN A 208 -36.20 -13.34 -13.64
CA ASN A 208 -37.45 -14.10 -13.80
C ASN A 208 -37.86 -14.26 -15.26
N CYS A 209 -37.64 -13.24 -16.10
CA CYS A 209 -38.14 -13.26 -17.48
C CYS A 209 -37.05 -13.06 -18.54
N ASN A 210 -35.78 -12.91 -18.14
CA ASN A 210 -34.62 -12.69 -19.01
C ASN A 210 -34.69 -11.44 -19.92
N ILE A 211 -35.60 -10.51 -19.64
CA ILE A 211 -35.70 -9.26 -20.39
C ILE A 211 -34.62 -8.30 -19.93
N PRO A 212 -33.97 -7.56 -20.86
CA PRO A 212 -33.03 -6.51 -20.50
C PRO A 212 -33.68 -5.43 -19.61
N LEU A 213 -32.99 -5.09 -18.52
CA LEU A 213 -33.36 -4.01 -17.62
C LEU A 213 -32.63 -2.72 -18.00
N ILE A 214 -33.32 -1.61 -17.91
CA ILE A 214 -32.75 -0.28 -18.18
C ILE A 214 -32.60 0.44 -16.85
N ILE A 215 -31.43 1.06 -16.63
CA ILE A 215 -31.19 1.87 -15.45
C ILE A 215 -31.95 3.19 -15.60
N SER A 216 -33.02 3.37 -14.86
CA SER A 216 -33.81 4.62 -14.88
C SER A 216 -33.25 5.67 -13.91
N GLU A 217 -32.68 5.22 -12.81
CA GLU A 217 -32.25 6.11 -11.74
C GLU A 217 -31.05 5.55 -10.99
N ILE A 218 -30.07 6.40 -10.67
CA ILE A 218 -28.96 6.09 -9.76
C ILE A 218 -28.99 7.08 -8.60
N LYS A 219 -29.06 6.56 -7.37
CA LYS A 219 -28.92 7.36 -6.15
C LYS A 219 -27.51 7.26 -5.61
N TRP A 220 -26.82 8.38 -5.55
CA TRP A 220 -25.46 8.44 -5.02
C TRP A 220 -25.26 9.71 -4.17
N ASN A 221 -24.85 9.56 -2.93
CA ASN A 221 -24.53 10.68 -2.02
C ASN A 221 -25.66 11.73 -1.92
N LYS A 222 -26.90 11.31 -1.69
CA LYS A 222 -28.12 12.14 -1.67
C LYS A 222 -28.45 12.81 -3.01
N LYS A 223 -27.70 12.55 -4.09
CA LYS A 223 -28.00 13.01 -5.45
C LYS A 223 -28.69 11.89 -6.23
N ILE A 224 -29.68 12.27 -7.02
CA ILE A 224 -30.43 11.37 -7.89
C ILE A 224 -30.05 11.73 -9.34
N TYR A 225 -29.50 10.75 -10.05
CA TYR A 225 -29.21 10.86 -11.48
C TYR A 225 -30.26 10.05 -12.23
N ARG A 226 -31.10 10.74 -13.02
CA ARG A 226 -32.11 10.08 -13.87
C ARG A 226 -31.61 10.04 -15.28
N TYR A 227 -31.80 8.91 -15.93
CA TYR A 227 -31.53 8.75 -17.35
C TYR A 227 -32.86 8.95 -18.08
N ASN A 228 -32.93 9.93 -18.95
CA ASN A 228 -34.05 10.09 -19.87
C ASN A 228 -33.99 8.93 -20.85
N LEU A 229 -34.99 8.09 -20.86
CA LEU A 229 -35.22 6.98 -21.80
C LEU A 229 -35.63 7.53 -23.15
#